data_8ea8e23c61078f5ed190788634808a32
#
_entry.id   8ea8e23c61078f5ed190788634808a32
#
_cell.length_a   1.000
_cell.length_b   1.000
_cell.length_c   1.000
_cell.angle_alpha   90.00
_cell.angle_beta   90.00
_cell.angle_gamma   90.00
#
_symmetry.space_group_name_H-M   'P 1'
#
loop_
_entity.id
_entity.type
_entity.pdbx_description
1 polymer ?
#
loop_
_entity_poly.entity_id
_entity_poly.type
_entity_poly.pdbx_seq_one_letter_code
_entity_poly.pdbx_strand_id
1 'polypeptide(L)'
;ITGTSTHGIVRKDLFKTIDPTTKFLIASMTDPSVTNHLIENNADIYGWHAFTESLRDPEEQKKGIHNNQVILNKELGIPQGSTLITGGTCAAMRAIGIMHTMGFRFFDLFGFDSSMEEPTEEQKKETTGAEDEEPRPKYFKVSTSGKEFWTTGELLALAQDCEKYFNEAPIEMGINLHGENTLVSTLWKLSKKYKENQDSFTGDF
;
A
#
# COMPACT_ATOMS: atom_id res chain seq x y z
N ILE A 1 8.41 0.48 7.15
CA ILE A 1 8.43 -0.89 6.63
C ILE A 1 7.51 -1.70 7.51
N THR A 2 6.33 -1.96 7.04
CA THR A 2 5.33 -2.76 7.75
C THR A 2 5.44 -4.20 7.28
N GLY A 3 6.19 -5.00 7.98
CA GLY A 3 6.15 -6.45 7.79
C GLY A 3 4.98 -7.02 8.57
N THR A 4 3.76 -6.88 8.09
CA THR A 4 2.64 -7.70 8.56
C THR A 4 2.67 -9.00 7.79
N SER A 5 3.55 -9.89 8.17
CA SER A 5 3.43 -11.28 7.77
C SER A 5 2.46 -11.94 8.74
N THR A 6 1.32 -12.40 8.26
CA THR A 6 0.46 -13.34 8.97
C THR A 6 1.18 -14.66 9.30
N HIS A 7 2.41 -14.83 8.84
CA HIS A 7 3.25 -16.01 9.02
C HIS A 7 4.52 -15.75 9.86
N GLY A 8 4.51 -14.73 10.71
CA GLY A 8 5.46 -14.64 11.84
C GLY A 8 6.94 -14.46 11.50
N ILE A 9 7.31 -14.14 10.27
CA ILE A 9 8.71 -13.84 9.95
C ILE A 9 8.96 -12.36 10.25
N VAL A 10 9.27 -12.07 11.50
CA VAL A 10 9.75 -10.75 11.89
C VAL A 10 11.20 -10.62 11.42
N ARG A 11 11.42 -9.81 10.41
CA ARG A 11 12.75 -9.50 9.86
C ARG A 11 13.51 -8.55 10.80
N LYS A 12 13.81 -9.01 12.03
CA LYS A 12 14.64 -8.24 12.99
C LYS A 12 16.03 -7.92 12.45
N ASP A 13 16.50 -8.72 11.51
CA ASP A 13 17.75 -8.50 10.81
C ASP A 13 17.82 -7.16 10.05
N LEU A 14 16.68 -6.62 9.62
CA LEU A 14 16.61 -5.30 8.98
C LEU A 14 16.91 -4.14 9.94
N PHE A 15 16.82 -4.38 11.24
CA PHE A 15 16.98 -3.36 12.28
C PHE A 15 18.18 -3.63 13.20
N LYS A 16 19.18 -4.40 12.72
CA LYS A 16 20.40 -4.70 13.50
C LYS A 16 21.19 -3.47 13.88
N THR A 17 21.20 -2.47 12.98
CA THR A 17 21.84 -1.19 13.22
C THR A 17 20.79 -0.09 13.06
N ILE A 18 20.50 0.60 14.15
CA ILE A 18 19.55 1.70 14.18
C ILE A 18 20.35 3.00 14.12
N ASP A 19 20.14 3.75 13.05
CA ASP A 19 20.67 5.11 12.95
C ASP A 19 19.82 6.03 13.84
N PRO A 20 20.41 6.73 14.82
CA PRO A 20 19.67 7.59 15.74
C PRO A 20 18.99 8.78 15.08
N THR A 21 19.35 9.11 13.83
CA THR A 21 18.71 10.18 13.05
C THR A 21 17.48 9.70 12.27
N THR A 22 17.29 8.39 12.19
CA THR A 22 16.15 7.78 11.48
C THR A 22 14.89 7.86 12.30
N LYS A 23 13.80 8.36 11.68
CA LYS A 23 12.45 8.34 12.25
C LYS A 23 11.70 7.10 11.78
N PHE A 24 11.16 6.35 12.72
CA PHE A 24 10.44 5.11 12.46
C PHE A 24 8.95 5.35 12.55
N LEU A 25 8.23 5.20 11.42
CA LEU A 25 6.78 5.29 11.37
C LEU A 25 6.18 3.89 11.49
N ILE A 26 5.69 3.56 12.67
CA ILE A 26 5.26 2.19 13.03
C ILE A 26 3.74 2.10 13.05
N ALA A 27 3.18 1.18 12.28
CA ALA A 27 1.75 0.89 12.31
C ALA A 27 1.35 0.21 13.62
N SER A 28 0.17 0.53 14.14
CA SER A 28 -0.38 -0.09 15.35
C SER A 28 -0.53 -1.62 15.27
N MET A 29 -0.59 -2.16 14.05
CA MET A 29 -0.66 -3.60 13.80
C MET A 29 0.71 -4.28 13.63
N THR A 30 1.80 -3.55 13.82
CA THR A 30 3.16 -4.11 13.76
C THR A 30 3.39 -5.03 14.95
N ASP A 31 4.06 -6.16 14.70
CA ASP A 31 4.39 -7.13 15.77
C ASP A 31 5.11 -6.43 16.94
N PRO A 32 4.66 -6.62 18.18
CA PRO A 32 5.25 -5.97 19.36
C PRO A 32 6.74 -6.20 19.51
N SER A 33 7.27 -7.33 19.03
CA SER A 33 8.71 -7.61 19.12
C SER A 33 9.56 -6.65 18.29
N VAL A 34 9.03 -6.09 17.20
CA VAL A 34 9.69 -5.06 16.40
C VAL A 34 9.69 -3.74 17.15
N THR A 35 8.53 -3.35 17.68
CA THR A 35 8.39 -2.10 18.43
C THR A 35 9.26 -2.11 19.68
N ASN A 36 9.25 -3.21 20.44
CA ASN A 36 10.10 -3.37 21.64
C ASN A 36 11.59 -3.28 21.29
N HIS A 37 12.01 -3.95 20.21
CA HIS A 37 13.39 -3.88 19.75
C HIS A 37 13.82 -2.43 19.40
N LEU A 38 12.97 -1.67 18.74
CA LEU A 38 13.23 -0.27 18.43
C LEU A 38 13.32 0.60 19.69
N ILE A 39 12.42 0.37 20.66
CA ILE A 39 12.42 1.08 21.97
C ILE A 39 13.71 0.77 22.73
N GLU A 40 14.11 -0.50 22.84
CA GLU A 40 15.31 -0.95 23.53
C GLU A 40 16.59 -0.34 22.94
N ASN A 41 16.57 0.01 21.66
CA ASN A 41 17.67 0.66 20.96
C ASN A 41 17.51 2.18 20.83
N ASN A 42 16.63 2.81 21.60
CA ASN A 42 16.39 4.25 21.65
C ASN A 42 16.05 4.87 20.26
N ALA A 43 15.34 4.15 19.42
CA ALA A 43 14.88 4.67 18.12
C ALA A 43 13.82 5.77 18.30
N ASP A 44 13.82 6.74 17.39
CA ASP A 44 12.79 7.79 17.32
C ASP A 44 11.53 7.23 16.61
N ILE A 45 10.50 6.87 17.40
CA ILE A 45 9.32 6.12 16.93
C ILE A 45 8.08 7.00 16.95
N TYR A 46 7.34 6.95 15.84
CA TYR A 46 6.04 7.59 15.65
C TYR A 46 5.00 6.53 15.30
N GLY A 47 3.95 6.41 16.10
CA GLY A 47 2.85 5.49 15.88
C GLY A 47 1.83 6.04 14.88
N TRP A 48 1.26 5.17 14.06
CA TRP A 48 0.13 5.51 13.21
C TRP A 48 -0.87 4.34 13.12
N HIS A 49 -2.13 4.64 12.77
CA HIS A 49 -3.19 3.66 12.63
C HIS A 49 -3.68 3.57 11.21
N ALA A 50 -3.76 2.35 10.71
CA ALA A 50 -4.34 2.09 9.39
C ALA A 50 -5.87 2.21 9.44
N PHE A 51 -6.44 2.89 8.46
CA PHE A 51 -7.85 2.70 8.13
C PHE A 51 -7.99 1.39 7.38
N THR A 52 -8.85 0.51 7.87
CA THR A 52 -9.22 -0.73 7.19
C THR A 52 -10.72 -0.74 6.98
N GLU A 53 -11.14 -0.76 5.73
CA GLU A 53 -12.53 -1.05 5.41
C GLU A 53 -12.80 -2.53 5.72
N SER A 54 -13.82 -2.81 6.54
CA SER A 54 -14.29 -4.19 6.69
C SER A 54 -15.04 -4.56 5.41
N LEU A 55 -14.42 -5.36 4.57
CA LEU A 55 -15.05 -5.88 3.34
C LEU A 55 -16.03 -7.02 3.60
N ARG A 56 -16.19 -7.47 4.86
CA ARG A 56 -16.88 -8.70 5.20
C ARG A 56 -18.38 -8.57 5.42
N ASP A 57 -18.87 -7.37 5.72
CA ASP A 57 -20.30 -7.16 5.95
C ASP A 57 -20.82 -5.90 5.24
N PRO A 58 -21.75 -6.04 4.26
CA PRO A 58 -22.37 -4.90 3.59
C PRO A 58 -23.13 -3.95 4.54
N GLU A 59 -23.63 -4.45 5.67
CA GLU A 59 -24.28 -3.62 6.68
C GLU A 59 -23.26 -2.85 7.54
N GLU A 60 -22.08 -3.40 7.76
CA GLU A 60 -20.97 -2.67 8.39
C GLU A 60 -20.41 -1.60 7.46
N GLN A 61 -20.35 -1.87 6.14
CA GLN A 61 -19.98 -0.84 5.15
C GLN A 61 -20.94 0.35 5.15
N LYS A 62 -22.25 0.14 5.33
CA LYS A 62 -23.23 1.22 5.44
C LYS A 62 -23.09 2.04 6.72
N LYS A 63 -22.53 1.46 7.77
CA LYS A 63 -22.23 2.19 9.03
C LYS A 63 -20.95 3.02 8.97
N GLY A 64 -20.14 2.81 7.94
CA GLY A 64 -19.01 3.65 7.53
C GLY A 64 -17.88 3.79 8.54
N ILE A 65 -16.98 4.71 8.24
CA ILE A 65 -15.78 5.10 9.01
C ILE A 65 -16.04 5.23 10.54
N HIS A 66 -17.25 5.55 10.92
CA HIS A 66 -17.64 5.79 12.30
C HIS A 66 -17.46 4.58 13.22
N ASN A 67 -17.71 3.36 12.73
CA ASN A 67 -17.62 2.18 13.60
C ASN A 67 -16.17 1.76 13.85
N ASN A 68 -15.32 1.77 12.82
CA ASN A 68 -13.90 1.44 13.00
C ASN A 68 -13.21 2.46 13.90
N GLN A 69 -13.55 3.73 13.77
CA GLN A 69 -13.00 4.77 14.63
C GLN A 69 -13.51 4.68 16.08
N VAL A 70 -14.76 4.31 16.27
CA VAL A 70 -15.35 4.08 17.61
C VAL A 70 -14.73 2.85 18.27
N ILE A 71 -14.53 1.76 17.54
CA ILE A 71 -13.88 0.55 18.05
C ILE A 71 -12.43 0.84 18.43
N LEU A 72 -11.67 1.47 17.54
CA LEU A 72 -10.28 1.84 17.81
C LEU A 72 -10.15 2.81 18.99
N ASN A 73 -11.01 3.80 19.09
CA ASN A 73 -10.99 4.77 20.19
C ASN A 73 -11.35 4.10 21.54
N LYS A 74 -12.30 3.17 21.53
CA LYS A 74 -12.82 2.54 22.73
C LYS A 74 -11.94 1.40 23.23
N GLU A 75 -11.44 0.56 22.35
CA GLU A 75 -10.69 -0.64 22.70
C GLU A 75 -9.18 -0.43 22.78
N LEU A 76 -8.63 0.44 21.95
CA LEU A 76 -7.20 0.70 21.89
C LEU A 76 -6.78 2.00 22.58
N GLY A 77 -7.72 2.72 23.21
CA GLY A 77 -7.42 3.96 23.89
C GLY A 77 -6.87 5.07 22.98
N ILE A 78 -7.21 5.03 21.69
CA ILE A 78 -6.78 6.05 20.73
C ILE A 78 -7.49 7.37 21.02
N PRO A 79 -6.77 8.49 21.10
CA PRO A 79 -7.35 9.79 21.39
C PRO A 79 -8.46 10.13 20.39
N GLN A 80 -9.56 10.68 20.89
CA GLN A 80 -10.66 11.14 20.05
C GLN A 80 -10.14 12.20 19.06
N GLY A 81 -10.43 12.05 17.79
CA GLY A 81 -9.94 12.93 16.72
C GLY A 81 -8.66 12.49 16.03
N SER A 82 -8.10 11.32 16.40
CA SER A 82 -6.98 10.75 15.65
C SER A 82 -7.36 10.44 14.21
N THR A 83 -6.50 10.81 13.27
CA THR A 83 -6.69 10.53 11.85
C THR A 83 -6.22 9.11 11.53
N LEU A 84 -7.07 8.32 10.90
CA LEU A 84 -6.70 7.03 10.36
C LEU A 84 -6.12 7.20 8.95
N ILE A 85 -5.05 6.48 8.67
CA ILE A 85 -4.36 6.55 7.39
C ILE A 85 -4.98 5.55 6.42
N THR A 86 -5.55 6.06 5.35
CA THR A 86 -5.97 5.28 4.19
C THR A 86 -4.76 4.96 3.29
N GLY A 87 -4.91 4.15 2.26
CA GLY A 87 -3.86 3.97 1.26
C GLY A 87 -3.65 2.54 0.79
N GLY A 88 -4.72 1.79 0.59
CA GLY A 88 -4.70 0.53 -0.13
C GLY A 88 -4.02 -0.64 0.60
N THR A 89 -3.71 -1.67 -0.17
CA THR A 89 -3.31 -2.99 0.32
C THR A 89 -1.84 -3.08 0.74
N CYS A 90 -0.98 -2.14 0.37
CA CYS A 90 0.45 -2.22 0.66
C CYS A 90 0.99 -1.05 1.48
N ALA A 91 2.13 -1.30 2.14
CA ALA A 91 2.83 -0.32 2.96
C ALA A 91 3.28 0.92 2.16
N ALA A 92 3.69 0.74 0.90
CA ALA A 92 4.17 1.84 0.07
C ALA A 92 3.04 2.84 -0.26
N MET A 93 1.83 2.35 -0.58
CA MET A 93 0.67 3.21 -0.79
C MET A 93 0.30 3.98 0.49
N ARG A 94 0.34 3.33 1.64
CA ARG A 94 0.10 3.98 2.94
C ARG A 94 1.17 5.02 3.28
N ALA A 95 2.43 4.76 2.90
CA ALA A 95 3.52 5.71 3.09
C ALA A 95 3.26 7.03 2.35
N ILE A 96 2.70 6.99 1.13
CA ILE A 96 2.32 8.20 0.39
C ILE A 96 1.28 8.99 1.20
N GLY A 97 0.23 8.33 1.71
CA GLY A 97 -0.79 8.97 2.54
C GLY A 97 -0.23 9.60 3.80
N ILE A 98 0.68 8.91 4.51
CA ILE A 98 1.35 9.42 5.71
C ILE A 98 2.19 10.66 5.35
N MET A 99 3.03 10.56 4.34
CA MET A 99 3.91 11.65 3.92
C MET A 99 3.11 12.86 3.45
N HIS A 100 2.01 12.66 2.72
CA HIS A 100 1.10 13.74 2.34
C HIS A 100 0.50 14.44 3.57
N THR A 101 0.07 13.69 4.57
CA THR A 101 -0.43 14.22 5.85
C THR A 101 0.65 15.02 6.59
N MET A 102 1.92 14.61 6.48
CA MET A 102 3.08 15.33 7.03
C MET A 102 3.48 16.58 6.23
N GLY A 103 2.80 16.88 5.12
CA GLY A 103 3.03 18.09 4.32
C GLY A 103 3.85 17.89 3.04
N PHE A 104 4.30 16.68 2.74
CA PHE A 104 4.96 16.41 1.46
C PHE A 104 3.94 16.50 0.32
N ARG A 105 4.37 17.04 -0.83
CA ARG A 105 3.49 17.26 -1.98
C ARG A 105 4.02 16.65 -3.28
N PHE A 106 5.28 16.25 -3.31
CA PHE A 106 5.90 15.64 -4.49
C PHE A 106 6.44 14.27 -4.14
N PHE A 107 6.13 13.28 -4.97
CA PHE A 107 6.43 11.88 -4.74
C PHE A 107 7.03 11.25 -6.00
N ASP A 108 8.26 10.78 -5.87
CA ASP A 108 8.89 9.91 -6.85
C ASP A 108 8.71 8.46 -6.44
N LEU A 109 7.98 7.68 -7.24
CA LEU A 109 7.60 6.32 -6.95
C LEU A 109 8.42 5.34 -7.78
N PHE A 110 9.15 4.45 -7.12
CA PHE A 110 9.97 3.41 -7.74
C PHE A 110 9.50 2.03 -7.31
N GLY A 111 9.57 1.04 -8.21
CA GLY A 111 9.23 -0.34 -7.89
C GLY A 111 7.74 -0.62 -7.71
N PHE A 112 6.88 0.22 -8.27
CA PHE A 112 5.44 0.01 -8.32
C PHE A 112 5.08 -0.74 -9.61
N ASP A 113 5.42 -2.00 -9.69
CA ASP A 113 5.32 -2.77 -10.92
C ASP A 113 3.99 -3.52 -11.02
N SER A 114 3.59 -4.22 -9.96
CA SER A 114 2.40 -5.10 -9.88
C SER A 114 2.29 -6.11 -11.02
N SER A 115 3.40 -6.36 -11.68
CA SER A 115 3.56 -7.35 -12.72
C SER A 115 4.90 -8.03 -12.58
N MET A 116 5.04 -9.17 -13.20
CA MET A 116 6.22 -10.00 -13.12
C MET A 116 6.58 -10.58 -14.48
N GLU A 117 7.78 -11.13 -14.59
CA GLU A 117 8.17 -11.92 -15.73
C GLU A 117 7.29 -13.17 -15.86
N GLU A 118 7.30 -13.80 -17.02
CA GLU A 118 6.54 -15.02 -17.23
C GLU A 118 6.95 -16.10 -16.23
N PRO A 119 5.98 -16.65 -15.46
CA PRO A 119 6.26 -17.72 -14.51
C PRO A 119 6.77 -18.97 -15.21
N THR A 120 7.63 -19.72 -14.54
CA THR A 120 8.07 -21.06 -15.02
C THR A 120 6.88 -22.02 -15.12
N GLU A 121 7.05 -23.10 -15.88
CA GLU A 121 6.01 -24.12 -16.03
C GLU A 121 5.65 -24.81 -14.68
N GLU A 122 6.55 -24.81 -13.71
CA GLU A 122 6.29 -25.29 -12.36
C GLU A 122 5.44 -24.28 -11.58
N GLN A 123 5.81 -23.01 -11.63
CA GLN A 123 5.06 -21.93 -10.98
C GLN A 123 3.64 -21.79 -11.54
N LYS A 124 3.44 -21.98 -12.85
CA LYS A 124 2.10 -21.93 -13.46
C LYS A 124 1.13 -22.97 -12.91
N LYS A 125 1.64 -24.06 -12.28
CA LYS A 125 0.84 -25.09 -11.64
C LYS A 125 0.45 -24.75 -10.20
N GLU A 126 1.06 -23.72 -9.61
CA GLU A 126 0.73 -23.31 -8.26
C GLU A 126 -0.68 -22.72 -8.22
N THR A 127 -1.43 -23.10 -7.19
CA THR A 127 -2.77 -22.62 -6.94
C THR A 127 -2.85 -21.88 -5.62
N THR A 128 -3.86 -21.03 -5.47
CA THR A 128 -4.20 -20.32 -4.24
C THR A 128 -5.69 -20.51 -3.96
N GLY A 129 -6.08 -20.42 -2.71
CA GLY A 129 -7.45 -20.57 -2.22
C GLY A 129 -7.44 -21.01 -0.76
N ALA A 130 -8.55 -20.81 -0.06
CA ALA A 130 -8.77 -21.41 1.25
C ALA A 130 -9.10 -22.91 1.10
N GLU A 131 -8.98 -23.70 2.17
CA GLU A 131 -9.20 -25.17 2.12
C GLU A 131 -10.57 -25.58 1.61
N ASP A 132 -11.57 -24.70 1.76
CA ASP A 132 -12.97 -24.88 1.36
C ASP A 132 -13.33 -24.19 0.04
N GLU A 133 -12.36 -23.55 -0.64
CA GLU A 133 -12.57 -22.90 -1.93
C GLU A 133 -11.99 -23.72 -3.09
N GLU A 134 -12.57 -23.55 -4.28
CA GLU A 134 -11.96 -24.10 -5.50
C GLU A 134 -10.58 -23.49 -5.74
N PRO A 135 -9.55 -24.33 -5.96
CA PRO A 135 -8.19 -23.84 -6.24
C PRO A 135 -8.17 -22.96 -7.48
N ARG A 136 -7.60 -21.78 -7.37
CA ARG A 136 -7.42 -20.82 -8.47
C ARG A 136 -5.96 -20.74 -8.86
N PRO A 137 -5.64 -20.48 -10.14
CA PRO A 137 -4.26 -20.23 -10.54
C PRO A 137 -3.66 -19.08 -9.72
N LYS A 138 -2.47 -19.29 -9.15
CA LYS A 138 -1.76 -18.24 -8.40
C LYS A 138 -1.24 -17.15 -9.35
N TYR A 139 -0.78 -17.55 -10.53
CA TYR A 139 -0.26 -16.67 -11.56
C TYR A 139 -1.21 -16.68 -12.76
N PHE A 140 -1.55 -15.51 -13.25
CA PHE A 140 -2.44 -15.35 -14.40
C PHE A 140 -2.09 -14.10 -15.18
N LYS A 141 -2.61 -14.00 -16.40
CA LYS A 141 -2.44 -12.83 -17.24
C LYS A 141 -3.62 -11.87 -17.12
N VAL A 142 -3.31 -10.59 -17.12
CA VAL A 142 -4.28 -9.51 -17.27
C VAL A 142 -3.92 -8.68 -18.50
N SER A 143 -4.94 -8.15 -19.18
CA SER A 143 -4.76 -7.30 -20.34
C SER A 143 -5.24 -5.88 -20.06
N THR A 144 -4.41 -4.91 -20.39
CA THR A 144 -4.78 -3.49 -20.38
C THR A 144 -4.07 -2.75 -21.52
N SER A 145 -4.77 -1.83 -22.19
CA SER A 145 -4.25 -1.06 -23.34
C SER A 145 -3.57 -1.91 -24.42
N GLY A 146 -4.09 -3.11 -24.70
CA GLY A 146 -3.54 -4.01 -25.69
C GLY A 146 -2.24 -4.71 -25.30
N LYS A 147 -1.81 -4.59 -24.03
CA LYS A 147 -0.66 -5.30 -23.46
C LYS A 147 -1.11 -6.36 -22.48
N GLU A 148 -0.37 -7.45 -22.41
CA GLU A 148 -0.58 -8.52 -21.42
C GLU A 148 0.51 -8.47 -20.36
N PHE A 149 0.11 -8.72 -19.10
CA PHE A 149 1.00 -8.75 -17.95
C PHE A 149 0.73 -9.99 -17.10
N TRP A 150 1.80 -10.70 -16.72
CA TRP A 150 1.71 -11.72 -15.69
C TRP A 150 1.64 -11.07 -14.30
N THR A 151 0.72 -11.57 -13.48
CA THR A 151 0.46 -11.04 -12.14
C THR A 151 -0.06 -12.12 -11.19
N THR A 152 -0.26 -11.77 -9.94
CA THR A 152 -0.96 -12.57 -8.93
C THR A 152 -2.17 -11.79 -8.41
N GLY A 153 -3.05 -12.45 -7.63
CA GLY A 153 -4.20 -11.77 -7.03
C GLY A 153 -3.81 -10.59 -6.16
N GLU A 154 -2.73 -10.72 -5.38
CA GLU A 154 -2.22 -9.65 -4.51
C GLU A 154 -1.66 -8.48 -5.31
N LEU A 155 -0.87 -8.77 -6.34
CA LEU A 155 -0.30 -7.73 -7.21
C LEU A 155 -1.38 -7.03 -8.03
N LEU A 156 -2.42 -7.76 -8.48
CA LEU A 156 -3.56 -7.15 -9.16
C LEU A 156 -4.33 -6.21 -8.23
N ALA A 157 -4.60 -6.62 -6.99
CA ALA A 157 -5.24 -5.76 -6.00
C ALA A 157 -4.43 -4.47 -5.77
N LEU A 158 -3.09 -4.58 -5.67
CA LEU A 158 -2.23 -3.41 -5.57
C LEU A 158 -2.31 -2.53 -6.82
N ALA A 159 -2.33 -3.11 -8.03
CA ALA A 159 -2.49 -2.34 -9.27
C ALA A 159 -3.81 -1.56 -9.30
N GLN A 160 -4.91 -2.17 -8.86
CA GLN A 160 -6.23 -1.54 -8.75
C GLN A 160 -6.23 -0.41 -7.73
N ASP A 161 -5.59 -0.59 -6.58
CA ASP A 161 -5.42 0.47 -5.59
C ASP A 161 -4.60 1.64 -6.15
N CYS A 162 -3.51 1.36 -6.88
CA CYS A 162 -2.72 2.39 -7.55
C CYS A 162 -3.55 3.15 -8.60
N GLU A 163 -4.30 2.44 -9.43
CA GLU A 163 -5.18 3.05 -10.45
C GLU A 163 -6.19 4.00 -9.80
N LYS A 164 -6.88 3.55 -8.76
CA LYS A 164 -7.81 4.37 -7.99
C LYS A 164 -7.12 5.59 -7.43
N TYR A 165 -5.98 5.40 -6.77
CA TYR A 165 -5.21 6.48 -6.15
C TYR A 165 -4.76 7.53 -7.17
N PHE A 166 -4.23 7.12 -8.32
CA PHE A 166 -3.79 8.03 -9.37
C PHE A 166 -4.94 8.84 -10.01
N ASN A 167 -6.16 8.32 -9.94
CA ASN A 167 -7.34 9.04 -10.42
C ASN A 167 -7.98 9.96 -9.37
N GLU A 168 -7.77 9.68 -8.08
CA GLU A 168 -8.39 10.39 -6.95
C GLU A 168 -7.39 11.27 -6.17
N ALA A 169 -6.09 11.21 -6.48
CA ALA A 169 -5.06 11.99 -5.77
C ALA A 169 -5.38 13.50 -5.80
N PRO A 170 -5.19 14.22 -4.68
CA PRO A 170 -5.39 15.65 -4.62
C PRO A 170 -4.63 16.40 -5.71
N ILE A 171 -5.21 17.50 -6.21
CA ILE A 171 -4.62 18.28 -7.31
C ILE A 171 -3.24 18.82 -6.97
N GLU A 172 -3.03 19.20 -5.71
CA GLU A 172 -1.77 19.74 -5.18
C GLU A 172 -0.68 18.69 -5.01
N MET A 173 -1.00 17.43 -5.22
CA MET A 173 -0.03 16.33 -5.10
C MET A 173 0.62 16.06 -6.45
N GLY A 174 1.93 16.27 -6.56
CA GLY A 174 2.73 15.84 -7.69
C GLY A 174 3.18 14.39 -7.53
N ILE A 175 2.90 13.55 -8.52
CA ILE A 175 3.34 12.15 -8.55
C ILE A 175 4.16 11.93 -9.80
N ASN A 176 5.33 11.32 -9.64
CA ASN A 176 6.17 10.88 -10.74
C ASN A 176 6.45 9.38 -10.56
N LEU A 177 5.92 8.56 -11.45
CA LEU A 177 6.14 7.11 -11.41
C LEU A 177 7.30 6.73 -12.32
N HIS A 178 8.32 6.11 -11.75
CA HIS A 178 9.47 5.58 -12.44
C HIS A 178 9.29 4.10 -12.76
N GLY A 179 9.68 3.70 -13.93
CA GLY A 179 9.55 2.35 -14.46
C GLY A 179 8.70 2.31 -15.72
N GLU A 180 9.00 1.36 -16.58
CA GLU A 180 8.32 1.18 -17.86
C GLU A 180 7.90 -0.27 -18.06
N ASN A 181 6.91 -0.47 -18.93
CA ASN A 181 6.43 -1.79 -19.33
C ASN A 181 5.92 -2.67 -18.18
N THR A 182 5.44 -2.07 -17.10
CA THR A 182 4.78 -2.75 -15.99
C THR A 182 3.28 -2.49 -16.02
N LEU A 183 2.50 -3.28 -15.29
CA LEU A 183 1.05 -3.07 -15.19
C LEU A 183 0.74 -1.69 -14.61
N VAL A 184 1.36 -1.34 -13.47
CA VAL A 184 1.12 -0.03 -12.83
C VAL A 184 1.59 1.13 -13.70
N SER A 185 2.73 1.02 -14.40
CA SER A 185 3.19 2.09 -15.30
C SER A 185 2.23 2.32 -16.48
N THR A 186 1.56 1.27 -16.94
CA THR A 186 0.53 1.37 -17.99
C THR A 186 -0.73 2.06 -17.45
N LEU A 187 -1.22 1.68 -16.27
CA LEU A 187 -2.35 2.31 -15.60
C LEU A 187 -2.06 3.79 -15.27
N TRP A 188 -0.84 4.10 -14.82
CA TRP A 188 -0.40 5.46 -14.57
C TRP A 188 -0.56 6.36 -15.81
N LYS A 189 -0.09 5.91 -16.96
CA LYS A 189 -0.19 6.66 -18.23
C LYS A 189 -1.64 6.90 -18.68
N LEU A 190 -2.58 6.08 -18.21
CA LEU A 190 -4.01 6.25 -18.47
C LEU A 190 -4.71 7.15 -17.46
N SER A 191 -4.10 7.37 -16.30
CA SER A 191 -4.71 8.06 -15.17
C SER A 191 -4.95 9.54 -15.43
N LYS A 192 -5.90 10.11 -14.68
CA LYS A 192 -6.18 11.54 -14.64
C LYS A 192 -4.95 12.34 -14.21
N LYS A 193 -4.25 11.88 -13.18
CA LYS A 193 -3.09 12.57 -12.61
C LYS A 193 -1.92 12.68 -13.59
N TYR A 194 -1.67 11.64 -14.38
CA TYR A 194 -0.66 11.69 -15.43
C TYR A 194 -0.98 12.79 -16.48
N LYS A 195 -2.24 12.88 -16.89
CA LYS A 195 -2.68 13.91 -17.84
C LYS A 195 -2.54 15.32 -17.27
N GLU A 196 -2.95 15.53 -16.03
CA GLU A 196 -2.77 16.81 -15.32
C GLU A 196 -1.29 17.21 -15.21
N ASN A 197 -0.39 16.27 -14.96
CA ASN A 197 1.04 16.54 -14.92
C ASN A 197 1.57 16.98 -16.29
N GLN A 198 1.14 16.32 -17.39
CA GLN A 198 1.56 16.69 -18.75
C GLN A 198 1.10 18.11 -19.11
N ASP A 199 -0.15 18.45 -18.81
CA ASP A 199 -0.70 19.78 -19.08
C ASP A 199 0.04 20.89 -18.28
N SER A 200 0.49 20.57 -17.07
CA SER A 200 1.25 21.51 -16.22
C SER A 200 2.66 21.79 -16.76
N PHE A 201 3.28 20.85 -17.47
CA PHE A 201 4.60 21.01 -18.08
C PHE A 201 4.57 21.68 -19.47
N THR A 202 3.41 21.75 -20.12
CA THR A 202 3.24 22.42 -21.42
C THR A 202 2.86 23.89 -21.31
N GLY A 203 2.58 24.38 -20.11
CA GLY A 203 2.34 25.81 -19.84
C GLY A 203 3.63 26.60 -19.79
N ASP A 204 3.81 27.46 -20.76
CA ASP A 204 4.89 28.40 -21.09
C ASP A 204 5.88 28.74 -19.96
N PHE A 205 7.15 28.48 -20.27
CA PHE A 205 8.27 29.19 -19.67
C PHE A 205 8.66 30.39 -20.53
#